data_927e7372d87ad0f38f32213ed09b0d6f
#
_entry.id   927e7372d87ad0f38f32213ed09b0d6f
#
_cell.length_a   1.000
_cell.length_b   1.000
_cell.length_c   1.000
_cell.angle_alpha   90.00
_cell.angle_beta   90.00
_cell.angle_gamma   90.00
#
_symmetry.space_group_name_H-M   'P 1'
#
loop_
_entity.id
_entity.type
_entity.pdbx_description
1 polymer ?
#
loop_
_entity_poly.entity_id
_entity_poly.type
_entity_poly.pdbx_seq_one_letter_code
_entity_poly.pdbx_strand_id
1 'polypeptide(L)'
;MLQIHGAHALFAGPYNQALGFFMIQTLFGSLTEEQKPSFMDRMKQAVTRTRENLAERIDEVISIGKEIDANTLDDLEATLIAADLGSATTQQVLGKLREKANYKQIRDVAELKRLLKEELLAILSTANSRPVSKVDGTPEVILVVGVNGTGKTTTIGKLSQVFRSQGKNVLLCAADTFRAAAIDQLEIWGSRTGTEVIKTKPGGDPSAVLFDALQAAVARKADYVVVDTAGRLHTKTGLMSELDKMRRTAQRIIPGAPHETLLVMDATTGQNGLQQARMFTESAGVTGIVLTKLDGTAKGGVVVAISGELGLPVRYVGVGEKAGDLLPFDPKEFVDSLFE
;
A
#
# COMPACT_ATOMS: atom_id res chain seq x y z
N MET A 1 -25.79 67.20 -28.28
CA MET A 1 -25.73 68.46 -27.51
C MET A 1 -25.46 68.09 -26.07
N LEU A 2 -24.46 68.69 -25.53
CA LEU A 2 -23.83 68.59 -24.18
C LEU A 2 -22.81 67.52 -23.89
N GLN A 3 -21.59 67.98 -24.13
CA GLN A 3 -20.35 67.61 -23.49
C GLN A 3 -20.44 67.82 -21.97
N ILE A 4 -19.81 66.88 -21.17
CA ILE A 4 -19.10 67.29 -19.97
C ILE A 4 -17.79 66.55 -19.93
N HIS A 5 -16.75 67.39 -19.94
CA HIS A 5 -15.32 67.05 -19.81
C HIS A 5 -14.96 66.66 -18.38
N GLY A 6 -14.01 65.72 -18.26
CA GLY A 6 -12.80 65.88 -17.48
C GLY A 6 -12.90 65.88 -15.96
N ALA A 7 -12.30 64.88 -15.34
CA ALA A 7 -11.47 65.10 -14.18
C ALA A 7 -10.35 64.06 -14.17
N HIS A 8 -9.17 64.62 -14.29
CA HIS A 8 -7.84 64.02 -14.36
C HIS A 8 -7.44 63.19 -13.15
N ALA A 9 -6.63 62.24 -13.49
CA ALA A 9 -5.58 61.63 -12.68
C ALA A 9 -5.01 62.55 -11.61
N LEU A 10 -4.76 61.96 -10.44
CA LEU A 10 -3.63 62.24 -9.55
C LEU A 10 -3.78 61.33 -8.33
N PHE A 11 -2.94 60.37 -8.25
CA PHE A 11 -2.26 59.83 -7.06
C PHE A 11 -1.74 58.41 -7.38
N ALA A 12 -0.68 58.38 -8.20
CA ALA A 12 0.20 57.26 -8.29
C ALA A 12 1.48 57.63 -7.49
N GLY A 13 1.45 57.34 -6.19
CA GLY A 13 2.67 57.42 -5.36
C GLY A 13 3.15 56.02 -5.02
N PRO A 14 4.47 55.82 -4.82
CA PRO A 14 5.08 54.51 -4.59
C PRO A 14 4.63 53.82 -3.29
N TYR A 15 3.82 54.47 -2.49
CA TYR A 15 3.28 53.92 -1.23
C TYR A 15 2.11 52.94 -1.39
N ASN A 16 1.42 52.92 -2.53
CA ASN A 16 0.27 52.02 -2.72
C ASN A 16 0.64 50.61 -3.17
N GLN A 17 1.81 50.39 -3.75
CA GLN A 17 2.27 49.05 -4.11
C GLN A 17 2.77 48.27 -2.89
N ALA A 18 3.40 48.95 -1.92
CA ALA A 18 3.89 48.31 -0.70
C ALA A 18 2.76 47.88 0.24
N LEU A 19 1.68 48.69 0.34
CA LEU A 19 0.52 48.33 1.16
C LEU A 19 -0.30 47.17 0.53
N GLY A 20 -0.43 47.13 -0.79
CA GLY A 20 -1.06 46.02 -1.52
C GLY A 20 -0.33 44.70 -1.33
N PHE A 21 1.00 44.73 -1.36
CA PHE A 21 1.83 43.56 -1.15
C PHE A 21 1.79 43.07 0.30
N PHE A 22 1.78 43.97 1.28
CA PHE A 22 1.65 43.65 2.69
C PHE A 22 0.26 43.10 3.06
N MET A 23 -0.81 43.64 2.46
CA MET A 23 -2.17 43.17 2.70
C MET A 23 -2.42 41.77 2.06
N ILE A 24 -1.79 41.46 0.93
CA ILE A 24 -1.86 40.13 0.31
C ILE A 24 -1.10 39.12 1.15
N GLN A 25 0.06 39.47 1.70
CA GLN A 25 0.81 38.58 2.60
C GLN A 25 0.08 38.30 3.93
N THR A 26 -0.71 39.23 4.46
CA THR A 26 -1.50 39.00 5.68
C THR A 26 -2.80 38.25 5.44
N LEU A 27 -3.38 38.32 4.22
CA LEU A 27 -4.61 37.61 3.87
C LEU A 27 -4.39 36.16 3.43
N PHE A 28 -3.19 35.84 2.90
CA PHE A 28 -2.87 34.47 2.42
C PHE A 28 -1.87 33.71 3.28
N GLY A 29 -1.47 34.26 4.43
CA GLY A 29 -0.40 33.67 5.24
C GLY A 29 0.91 33.58 4.44
N SER A 30 2.05 33.64 5.06
CA SER A 30 3.29 33.22 4.42
C SER A 30 3.09 31.77 3.94
N LEU A 31 3.16 31.53 2.63
CA LEU A 31 3.35 30.19 2.08
C LEU A 31 4.77 29.75 2.51
N THR A 32 4.93 29.45 3.79
CA THR A 32 5.99 28.54 4.20
C THR A 32 5.70 27.26 3.41
N GLU A 33 6.62 26.87 2.56
CA GLU A 33 6.64 25.51 2.02
C GLU A 33 6.45 24.59 3.22
N GLU A 34 5.24 24.05 3.38
CA GLU A 34 5.00 22.98 4.33
C GLU A 34 5.97 21.87 3.91
N GLN A 35 6.99 21.67 4.71
CA GLN A 35 7.94 20.58 4.47
C GLN A 35 7.09 19.32 4.39
N LYS A 36 7.05 18.73 3.19
CA LYS A 36 6.30 17.49 2.98
C LYS A 36 6.81 16.50 4.02
N PRO A 37 5.92 15.89 4.83
CA PRO A 37 6.33 14.96 5.86
C PRO A 37 7.22 13.87 5.26
N SER A 38 8.28 13.51 5.96
CA SER A 38 9.22 12.48 5.52
C SER A 38 8.49 11.15 5.34
N PHE A 39 9.12 10.21 4.66
CA PHE A 39 8.58 8.85 4.54
C PHE A 39 8.30 8.23 5.92
N MET A 40 9.23 8.36 6.84
CA MET A 40 9.11 7.87 8.22
C MET A 40 7.95 8.54 8.97
N ASP A 41 7.77 9.86 8.84
CA ASP A 41 6.64 10.55 9.50
C ASP A 41 5.29 10.06 8.98
N ARG A 42 5.20 9.79 7.70
CA ARG A 42 3.98 9.25 7.07
C ARG A 42 3.71 7.81 7.53
N MET A 43 4.75 6.99 7.66
CA MET A 43 4.64 5.64 8.19
C MET A 43 4.23 5.67 9.68
N LYS A 44 4.88 6.49 10.50
CA LYS A 44 4.51 6.68 11.92
C LYS A 44 3.05 7.12 12.07
N GLN A 45 2.59 8.07 11.26
CA GLN A 45 1.19 8.48 11.23
C GLN A 45 0.24 7.32 10.88
N ALA A 46 0.59 6.53 9.88
CA ALA A 46 -0.25 5.42 9.42
C ALA A 46 -0.39 4.32 10.47
N VAL A 47 0.64 4.04 11.26
CA VAL A 47 0.61 2.98 12.28
C VAL A 47 0.30 3.49 13.69
N THR A 48 -0.02 4.78 13.87
CA THR A 48 -0.24 5.39 15.20
C THR A 48 -1.22 4.58 16.04
N ARG A 49 -2.37 4.21 15.51
CA ARG A 49 -3.38 3.42 16.23
C ARG A 49 -2.88 2.02 16.59
N THR A 50 -2.12 1.39 15.70
CA THR A 50 -1.51 0.07 15.97
C THR A 50 -0.45 0.19 17.05
N ARG A 51 0.39 1.23 16.97
CA ARG A 51 1.44 1.50 17.95
C ARG A 51 0.86 1.76 19.33
N GLU A 52 -0.11 2.65 19.47
CA GLU A 52 -0.75 2.96 20.76
C GLU A 52 -1.30 1.69 21.40
N ASN A 53 -2.04 0.86 20.66
CA ASN A 53 -2.54 -0.40 21.20
C ASN A 53 -1.44 -1.42 21.56
N LEU A 54 -0.39 -1.52 20.74
CA LEU A 54 0.66 -2.50 20.98
C LEU A 54 1.64 -2.04 22.05
N ALA A 55 2.15 -0.79 21.96
CA ALA A 55 3.14 -0.25 22.89
C ALA A 55 2.57 -0.09 24.30
N GLU A 56 1.36 0.50 24.43
CA GLU A 56 0.72 0.66 25.74
C GLU A 56 0.50 -0.68 26.43
N ARG A 57 -0.02 -1.68 25.71
CA ARG A 57 -0.25 -3.02 26.28
C ARG A 57 1.05 -3.76 26.61
N ILE A 58 2.09 -3.62 25.80
CA ILE A 58 3.41 -4.16 26.12
C ILE A 58 3.96 -3.49 27.39
N ASP A 59 3.84 -2.18 27.52
CA ASP A 59 4.30 -1.45 28.69
C ASP A 59 3.49 -1.80 29.94
N GLU A 60 2.17 -2.02 29.83
CA GLU A 60 1.33 -2.52 30.92
C GLU A 60 1.75 -3.91 31.39
N VAL A 61 1.89 -4.87 30.48
CA VAL A 61 2.29 -6.26 30.76
C VAL A 61 3.63 -6.30 31.48
N ILE A 62 4.56 -5.46 31.08
CA ILE A 62 5.92 -5.46 31.62
C ILE A 62 6.03 -4.65 32.91
N SER A 63 5.17 -3.63 33.13
CA SER A 63 5.15 -2.83 34.35
C SER A 63 4.66 -3.62 35.56
N ILE A 64 3.91 -4.70 35.36
CA ILE A 64 3.34 -5.56 36.40
C ILE A 64 4.39 -6.55 36.94
N GLY A 65 5.40 -6.93 36.13
CA GLY A 65 6.42 -7.92 36.49
C GLY A 65 7.82 -7.31 36.69
N LYS A 66 8.41 -7.52 37.88
CA LYS A 66 9.82 -7.15 38.12
C LYS A 66 10.81 -8.08 37.42
N GLU A 67 10.37 -9.27 37.02
CA GLU A 67 11.13 -10.25 36.25
C GLU A 67 10.28 -10.71 35.04
N ILE A 68 10.90 -10.94 33.92
CA ILE A 68 10.24 -11.47 32.73
C ILE A 68 10.07 -12.97 32.93
N ASP A 69 8.93 -13.35 33.45
CA ASP A 69 8.54 -14.74 33.77
C ASP A 69 7.62 -15.32 32.68
N ALA A 70 7.17 -16.56 32.90
CA ALA A 70 6.23 -17.23 32.01
C ALA A 70 4.90 -16.49 31.87
N ASN A 71 4.38 -15.89 32.95
CA ASN A 71 3.12 -15.15 32.92
C ASN A 71 3.24 -13.89 32.07
N THR A 72 4.36 -13.16 32.18
CA THR A 72 4.68 -11.99 31.33
C THR A 72 4.68 -12.37 29.85
N LEU A 73 5.23 -13.54 29.49
CA LEU A 73 5.23 -14.00 28.08
C LEU A 73 3.84 -14.47 27.60
N ASP A 74 3.01 -15.00 28.49
CA ASP A 74 1.62 -15.38 28.18
C ASP A 74 0.74 -14.12 27.98
N ASP A 75 0.92 -13.08 28.79
CA ASP A 75 0.26 -11.79 28.61
C ASP A 75 0.73 -11.09 27.32
N LEU A 76 2.02 -11.21 26.98
CA LEU A 76 2.55 -10.74 25.69
C LEU A 76 1.92 -11.50 24.52
N GLU A 77 1.69 -12.82 24.65
CA GLU A 77 0.97 -13.63 23.65
C GLU A 77 -0.41 -13.04 23.34
N ALA A 78 -1.19 -12.79 24.41
CA ALA A 78 -2.53 -12.21 24.27
C ALA A 78 -2.47 -10.82 23.57
N THR A 79 -1.47 -10.01 23.89
CA THR A 79 -1.26 -8.69 23.31
C THR A 79 -0.95 -8.77 21.81
N LEU A 80 -0.03 -9.65 21.40
CA LEU A 80 0.35 -9.83 20.00
C LEU A 80 -0.80 -10.39 19.15
N ILE A 81 -1.60 -11.32 19.72
CA ILE A 81 -2.81 -11.82 19.06
C ILE A 81 -3.85 -10.71 18.88
N ALA A 82 -4.06 -9.88 19.92
CA ALA A 82 -4.99 -8.75 19.87
C ALA A 82 -4.59 -7.68 18.85
N ALA A 83 -3.30 -7.56 18.55
CA ALA A 83 -2.77 -6.71 17.48
C ALA A 83 -2.85 -7.34 16.07
N ASP A 84 -3.51 -8.50 15.92
CA ASP A 84 -3.68 -9.27 14.68
C ASP A 84 -2.37 -9.84 14.07
N LEU A 85 -1.34 -10.12 14.88
CA LEU A 85 -0.15 -10.84 14.40
C LEU A 85 -0.45 -12.28 13.96
N GLY A 86 -1.60 -12.83 14.37
CA GLY A 86 -1.97 -14.23 14.15
C GLY A 86 -1.29 -15.20 15.11
N SER A 87 -1.97 -16.31 15.39
CA SER A 87 -1.50 -17.28 16.40
C SER A 87 -0.17 -17.95 16.01
N ALA A 88 -0.02 -18.36 14.76
CA ALA A 88 1.19 -19.04 14.27
C ALA A 88 2.43 -18.13 14.35
N THR A 89 2.31 -16.90 13.88
CA THR A 89 3.39 -15.91 13.92
C THR A 89 3.72 -15.52 15.37
N THR A 90 2.70 -15.32 16.21
CA THR A 90 2.87 -15.03 17.63
C THR A 90 3.64 -16.17 18.34
N GLN A 91 3.25 -17.42 18.11
CA GLN A 91 3.96 -18.58 18.70
C GLN A 91 5.42 -18.68 18.21
N GLN A 92 5.68 -18.38 16.94
CA GLN A 92 7.05 -18.34 16.40
C GLN A 92 7.90 -17.31 17.14
N VAL A 93 7.39 -16.08 17.31
CA VAL A 93 8.08 -14.98 18.01
C VAL A 93 8.30 -15.36 19.47
N LEU A 94 7.26 -15.79 20.17
CA LEU A 94 7.34 -16.15 21.59
C LEU A 94 8.22 -17.37 21.86
N GLY A 95 8.24 -18.34 20.95
CA GLY A 95 9.14 -19.50 21.07
C GLY A 95 10.60 -19.08 21.20
N LYS A 96 11.04 -18.13 20.37
CA LYS A 96 12.39 -17.58 20.43
C LYS A 96 12.62 -16.71 21.69
N LEU A 97 11.61 -15.94 22.11
CA LEU A 97 11.71 -15.15 23.34
C LEU A 97 11.79 -16.05 24.57
N ARG A 98 10.97 -17.11 24.65
CA ARG A 98 11.00 -18.10 25.75
C ARG A 98 12.34 -18.81 25.83
N GLU A 99 12.93 -19.20 24.67
CA GLU A 99 14.28 -19.78 24.64
C GLU A 99 15.31 -18.82 25.23
N LYS A 100 15.34 -17.56 24.79
CA LYS A 100 16.26 -16.54 25.30
C LYS A 100 16.02 -16.20 26.77
N ALA A 101 14.76 -16.21 27.24
CA ALA A 101 14.41 -16.00 28.64
C ALA A 101 14.95 -17.14 29.52
N ASN A 102 14.82 -18.41 29.10
CA ASN A 102 15.36 -19.57 29.81
C ASN A 102 16.87 -19.48 30.03
N TYR A 103 17.60 -18.88 29.10
CA TYR A 103 19.05 -18.62 29.24
C TYR A 103 19.36 -17.33 30.02
N LYS A 104 18.38 -16.70 30.66
CA LYS A 104 18.50 -15.40 31.38
C LYS A 104 19.14 -14.29 30.55
N GLN A 105 18.86 -14.31 29.25
CA GLN A 105 19.35 -13.30 28.32
C GLN A 105 18.44 -12.08 28.25
N ILE A 106 17.21 -12.17 28.78
CA ILE A 106 16.28 -11.04 28.85
C ILE A 106 16.31 -10.51 30.28
N ARG A 107 16.92 -9.33 30.46
CA ARG A 107 17.16 -8.75 31.78
C ARG A 107 16.16 -7.67 32.15
N ASP A 108 15.61 -7.00 31.16
CA ASP A 108 14.71 -5.88 31.32
C ASP A 108 13.77 -5.68 30.13
N VAL A 109 12.88 -4.71 30.27
CA VAL A 109 11.89 -4.29 29.27
C VAL A 109 12.52 -3.88 27.95
N ALA A 110 13.62 -3.13 28.02
CA ALA A 110 14.27 -2.62 26.82
C ALA A 110 14.84 -3.76 25.97
N GLU A 111 15.43 -4.76 26.64
CA GLU A 111 15.95 -5.96 25.99
C GLU A 111 14.82 -6.80 25.37
N LEU A 112 13.68 -6.96 26.06
CA LEU A 112 12.52 -7.65 25.50
C LEU A 112 11.97 -6.94 24.26
N LYS A 113 11.79 -5.62 24.31
CA LYS A 113 11.36 -4.82 23.15
C LYS A 113 12.35 -4.95 22.00
N ARG A 114 13.66 -4.89 22.27
CA ARG A 114 14.71 -5.04 21.25
C ARG A 114 14.61 -6.41 20.56
N LEU A 115 14.49 -7.49 21.32
CA LEU A 115 14.36 -8.84 20.80
C LEU A 115 13.07 -9.03 19.99
N LEU A 116 11.96 -8.47 20.47
CA LEU A 116 10.70 -8.47 19.73
C LEU A 116 10.84 -7.75 18.38
N LYS A 117 11.43 -6.56 18.36
CA LYS A 117 11.72 -5.81 17.11
C LYS A 117 12.57 -6.66 16.15
N GLU A 118 13.62 -7.31 16.64
CA GLU A 118 14.51 -8.17 15.83
C GLU A 118 13.76 -9.33 15.19
N GLU A 119 12.90 -10.02 15.95
CA GLU A 119 12.12 -11.14 15.44
C GLU A 119 11.07 -10.71 14.40
N LEU A 120 10.36 -9.61 14.64
CA LEU A 120 9.42 -9.05 13.66
C LEU A 120 10.12 -8.62 12.38
N LEU A 121 11.28 -7.96 12.50
CA LEU A 121 12.09 -7.56 11.36
C LEU A 121 12.61 -8.76 10.57
N ALA A 122 13.04 -9.82 11.24
CA ALA A 122 13.51 -11.05 10.59
C ALA A 122 12.41 -11.71 9.75
N ILE A 123 11.18 -11.79 10.28
CA ILE A 123 10.01 -12.33 9.56
C ILE A 123 9.74 -11.51 8.29
N LEU A 124 9.63 -10.19 8.43
CA LEU A 124 9.31 -9.29 7.33
C LEU A 124 10.41 -9.25 6.26
N SER A 125 11.69 -9.27 6.67
CA SER A 125 12.83 -9.23 5.75
C SER A 125 12.96 -10.51 4.94
N THR A 126 12.69 -11.67 5.53
CA THR A 126 12.74 -12.96 4.83
C THR A 126 11.73 -13.02 3.70
N ALA A 127 10.51 -12.57 3.92
CA ALA A 127 9.47 -12.53 2.90
C ALA A 127 9.82 -11.53 1.78
N ASN A 128 10.39 -10.37 2.12
CA ASN A 128 10.70 -9.29 1.16
C ASN A 128 11.93 -9.58 0.26
N SER A 129 12.67 -10.63 0.49
CA SER A 129 13.85 -10.99 -0.32
C SER A 129 13.53 -11.55 -1.70
N ARG A 130 12.25 -11.78 -2.05
CA ARG A 130 11.85 -12.34 -3.35
C ARG A 130 12.03 -11.31 -4.47
N PRO A 131 12.92 -11.56 -5.46
CA PRO A 131 13.09 -10.66 -6.59
C PRO A 131 11.89 -10.70 -7.53
N VAL A 132 11.62 -9.57 -8.17
CA VAL A 132 10.69 -9.51 -9.32
C VAL A 132 11.44 -9.99 -10.55
N SER A 133 10.89 -10.97 -11.25
CA SER A 133 11.48 -11.45 -12.51
C SER A 133 11.18 -10.45 -13.62
N LYS A 134 12.22 -9.81 -14.18
CA LYS A 134 12.08 -8.87 -15.30
C LYS A 134 12.89 -9.36 -16.47
N VAL A 135 12.31 -9.28 -17.67
CA VAL A 135 13.00 -9.50 -18.94
C VAL A 135 13.31 -8.13 -19.56
N ASP A 136 14.57 -7.86 -19.80
CA ASP A 136 15.01 -6.59 -20.38
C ASP A 136 14.37 -6.33 -21.76
N GLY A 137 13.95 -5.09 -21.99
CA GLY A 137 13.36 -4.65 -23.24
C GLY A 137 11.88 -4.98 -23.42
N THR A 138 11.23 -5.59 -22.41
CA THR A 138 9.79 -5.83 -22.43
C THR A 138 9.06 -5.05 -21.32
N PRO A 139 7.77 -4.70 -21.52
CA PRO A 139 6.96 -4.12 -20.45
C PRO A 139 6.86 -5.06 -19.25
N GLU A 140 7.01 -4.51 -18.05
CA GLU A 140 6.68 -5.23 -16.82
C GLU A 140 5.16 -5.28 -16.63
N VAL A 141 4.61 -6.47 -16.53
CA VAL A 141 3.16 -6.70 -16.39
C VAL A 141 2.82 -6.99 -14.94
N ILE A 142 2.00 -6.11 -14.36
CA ILE A 142 1.53 -6.21 -12.97
C ILE A 142 0.04 -6.50 -12.99
N LEU A 143 -0.34 -7.70 -12.53
CA LEU A 143 -1.74 -8.08 -12.37
C LEU A 143 -2.19 -7.71 -10.95
N VAL A 144 -3.24 -6.89 -10.82
CA VAL A 144 -3.74 -6.45 -9.52
C VAL A 144 -5.02 -7.20 -9.19
N VAL A 145 -4.98 -8.04 -8.15
CA VAL A 145 -6.07 -8.92 -7.73
C VAL A 145 -6.54 -8.59 -6.32
N GLY A 146 -7.70 -9.13 -5.91
CA GLY A 146 -8.25 -8.95 -4.57
C GLY A 146 -9.77 -8.81 -4.59
N VAL A 147 -10.41 -8.84 -3.41
CA VAL A 147 -11.86 -8.75 -3.31
C VAL A 147 -12.38 -7.34 -3.62
N ASN A 148 -13.68 -7.20 -3.91
CA ASN A 148 -14.28 -5.89 -4.11
C ASN A 148 -14.21 -5.05 -2.82
N GLY A 149 -13.94 -3.74 -2.96
CA GLY A 149 -13.86 -2.81 -1.81
C GLY A 149 -12.50 -2.71 -1.13
N THR A 150 -11.51 -3.55 -1.48
CA THR A 150 -10.16 -3.47 -0.92
C THR A 150 -9.31 -2.31 -1.47
N GLY A 151 -9.80 -1.60 -2.50
CA GLY A 151 -9.08 -0.47 -3.06
C GLY A 151 -8.22 -0.79 -4.28
N LYS A 152 -8.49 -1.87 -5.03
CA LYS A 152 -7.71 -2.25 -6.24
C LYS A 152 -7.55 -1.09 -7.22
N THR A 153 -8.65 -0.56 -7.75
CA THR A 153 -8.62 0.52 -8.76
C THR A 153 -7.91 1.77 -8.25
N THR A 154 -8.12 2.11 -6.96
CA THR A 154 -7.39 3.21 -6.29
C THR A 154 -5.89 2.92 -6.19
N THR A 155 -5.51 1.70 -5.83
CA THR A 155 -4.11 1.26 -5.76
C THR A 155 -3.44 1.34 -7.12
N ILE A 156 -4.12 0.92 -8.19
CA ILE A 156 -3.62 1.01 -9.57
C ILE A 156 -3.36 2.45 -9.96
N GLY A 157 -4.29 3.37 -9.66
CA GLY A 157 -4.09 4.79 -9.91
C GLY A 157 -2.89 5.35 -9.15
N LYS A 158 -2.71 4.97 -7.88
CA LYS A 158 -1.56 5.40 -7.07
C LYS A 158 -0.24 4.78 -7.57
N LEU A 159 -0.21 3.50 -7.95
CA LEU A 159 0.95 2.87 -8.58
C LEU A 159 1.34 3.57 -9.88
N SER A 160 0.35 3.90 -10.70
CA SER A 160 0.59 4.68 -11.91
C SER A 160 1.28 6.03 -11.60
N GLN A 161 0.81 6.74 -10.57
CA GLN A 161 1.45 7.99 -10.11
C GLN A 161 2.88 7.76 -9.64
N VAL A 162 3.15 6.69 -8.87
CA VAL A 162 4.50 6.34 -8.41
C VAL A 162 5.44 6.11 -9.60
N PHE A 163 5.05 5.28 -10.55
CA PHE A 163 5.89 4.98 -11.72
C PHE A 163 6.08 6.20 -12.64
N ARG A 164 5.01 6.97 -12.86
CA ARG A 164 5.10 8.22 -13.66
C ARG A 164 6.01 9.24 -13.02
N SER A 165 6.01 9.37 -11.69
CA SER A 165 6.93 10.27 -10.98
C SER A 165 8.41 9.87 -11.12
N GLN A 166 8.67 8.61 -11.43
CA GLN A 166 9.99 8.05 -11.74
C GLN A 166 10.37 8.18 -13.24
N GLY A 167 9.53 8.87 -14.02
CA GLY A 167 9.75 9.04 -15.47
C GLY A 167 9.40 7.81 -16.31
N LYS A 168 8.67 6.83 -15.77
CA LYS A 168 8.30 5.60 -16.46
C LYS A 168 7.08 5.79 -17.33
N ASN A 169 7.06 5.11 -18.50
CA ASN A 169 5.90 5.03 -19.37
C ASN A 169 4.98 3.89 -18.91
N VAL A 170 3.74 4.23 -18.51
CA VAL A 170 2.78 3.29 -17.92
C VAL A 170 1.54 3.22 -18.79
N LEU A 171 1.00 2.00 -18.97
CA LEU A 171 -0.33 1.75 -19.52
C LEU A 171 -1.21 1.09 -18.46
N LEU A 172 -2.47 1.51 -18.37
CA LEU A 172 -3.48 0.87 -17.51
C LEU A 172 -4.38 -0.01 -18.39
N CYS A 173 -4.77 -1.17 -17.86
CA CYS A 173 -5.69 -2.10 -18.51
C CYS A 173 -6.95 -2.26 -17.64
N ALA A 174 -8.11 -1.85 -18.15
CA ALA A 174 -9.40 -1.95 -17.48
C ALA A 174 -10.02 -3.34 -17.71
N ALA A 175 -9.54 -4.36 -17.00
CA ALA A 175 -10.03 -5.73 -17.15
C ALA A 175 -11.12 -6.12 -16.12
N ASP A 176 -11.53 -5.25 -15.18
CA ASP A 176 -12.80 -5.39 -14.42
C ASP A 176 -13.99 -4.96 -15.33
N THR A 177 -14.22 -5.73 -16.39
CA THR A 177 -15.19 -5.40 -17.42
C THR A 177 -16.64 -5.54 -16.98
N PHE A 178 -16.88 -6.24 -15.87
CA PHE A 178 -18.23 -6.44 -15.34
C PHE A 178 -18.80 -5.21 -14.65
N ARG A 179 -17.94 -4.32 -14.17
CA ARG A 179 -18.31 -3.12 -13.43
C ARG A 179 -18.05 -1.88 -14.27
N ALA A 180 -19.07 -1.33 -14.92
CA ALA A 180 -18.94 -0.08 -15.68
C ALA A 180 -18.30 1.02 -14.83
N ALA A 181 -18.73 1.19 -13.57
CA ALA A 181 -18.16 2.18 -12.66
C ALA A 181 -16.67 1.93 -12.32
N ALA A 182 -16.15 0.69 -12.44
CA ALA A 182 -14.72 0.44 -12.25
C ALA A 182 -13.90 0.94 -13.46
N ILE A 183 -14.43 0.73 -14.67
CA ILE A 183 -13.82 1.28 -15.89
C ILE A 183 -13.77 2.80 -15.81
N ASP A 184 -14.88 3.48 -15.49
CA ASP A 184 -14.96 4.93 -15.37
C ASP A 184 -14.00 5.45 -14.29
N GLN A 185 -13.92 4.76 -13.14
CA GLN A 185 -12.99 5.11 -12.06
C GLN A 185 -11.53 5.01 -12.50
N LEU A 186 -11.17 3.98 -13.26
CA LEU A 186 -9.83 3.82 -13.78
C LEU A 186 -9.48 4.91 -14.81
N GLU A 187 -10.43 5.34 -15.63
CA GLU A 187 -10.26 6.47 -16.56
C GLU A 187 -10.01 7.80 -15.83
N ILE A 188 -10.72 8.04 -14.74
CA ILE A 188 -10.48 9.22 -13.89
C ILE A 188 -9.04 9.18 -13.34
N TRP A 189 -8.57 8.02 -12.89
CA TRP A 189 -7.19 7.87 -12.44
C TRP A 189 -6.20 8.07 -13.59
N GLY A 190 -6.45 7.48 -14.75
CA GLY A 190 -5.64 7.68 -15.96
C GLY A 190 -5.50 9.14 -16.30
N SER A 191 -6.61 9.89 -16.31
CA SER A 191 -6.62 11.32 -16.58
C SER A 191 -5.82 12.12 -15.54
N ARG A 192 -5.95 11.79 -14.26
CA ARG A 192 -5.23 12.47 -13.16
C ARG A 192 -3.73 12.24 -13.20
N THR A 193 -3.30 11.05 -13.61
CA THR A 193 -1.88 10.66 -13.64
C THR A 193 -1.22 10.87 -15.00
N GLY A 194 -1.98 11.32 -16.02
CA GLY A 194 -1.51 11.41 -17.40
C GLY A 194 -1.17 10.06 -18.00
N THR A 195 -1.90 9.00 -17.59
CA THR A 195 -1.66 7.62 -18.01
C THR A 195 -2.77 7.13 -18.91
N GLU A 196 -2.43 6.52 -20.03
CA GLU A 196 -3.41 5.96 -20.96
C GLU A 196 -4.07 4.71 -20.39
N VAL A 197 -5.39 4.58 -20.62
CA VAL A 197 -6.19 3.43 -20.21
C VAL A 197 -6.68 2.67 -21.44
N ILE A 198 -6.31 1.42 -21.55
CA ILE A 198 -6.86 0.50 -22.54
C ILE A 198 -8.10 -0.16 -21.93
N LYS A 199 -9.23 -0.04 -22.59
CA LYS A 199 -10.54 -0.51 -22.12
C LYS A 199 -11.35 -1.17 -23.22
N THR A 200 -12.37 -1.89 -22.84
CA THR A 200 -13.42 -2.40 -23.74
C THR A 200 -14.80 -1.97 -23.24
N LYS A 201 -15.84 -2.26 -23.98
CA LYS A 201 -17.21 -2.02 -23.53
C LYS A 201 -17.52 -2.88 -22.29
N PRO A 202 -18.39 -2.41 -21.39
CA PRO A 202 -18.83 -3.21 -20.24
C PRO A 202 -19.35 -4.60 -20.67
N GLY A 203 -18.97 -5.63 -19.92
CA GLY A 203 -19.28 -7.03 -20.24
C GLY A 203 -18.39 -7.69 -21.30
N GLY A 204 -17.37 -6.99 -21.80
CA GLY A 204 -16.36 -7.58 -22.70
C GLY A 204 -15.48 -8.62 -22.02
N ASP A 205 -14.77 -9.43 -22.82
CA ASP A 205 -13.84 -10.44 -22.29
C ASP A 205 -12.60 -9.78 -21.65
N PRO A 206 -12.32 -9.98 -20.34
CA PRO A 206 -11.14 -9.44 -19.68
C PRO A 206 -9.82 -9.84 -20.34
N SER A 207 -9.73 -11.07 -20.88
CA SER A 207 -8.54 -11.53 -21.57
C SER A 207 -8.33 -10.86 -22.93
N ALA A 208 -9.38 -10.43 -23.60
CA ALA A 208 -9.29 -9.70 -24.85
C ALA A 208 -8.75 -8.28 -24.62
N VAL A 209 -9.29 -7.55 -23.64
CA VAL A 209 -8.76 -6.21 -23.32
C VAL A 209 -7.32 -6.27 -22.81
N LEU A 210 -6.95 -7.30 -22.06
CA LEU A 210 -5.57 -7.54 -21.67
C LEU A 210 -4.68 -7.79 -22.88
N PHE A 211 -5.13 -8.59 -23.84
CA PHE A 211 -4.39 -8.80 -25.10
C PHE A 211 -4.11 -7.49 -25.82
N ASP A 212 -5.13 -6.66 -25.98
CA ASP A 212 -5.01 -5.35 -26.66
C ASP A 212 -4.05 -4.42 -25.89
N ALA A 213 -4.14 -4.40 -24.55
CA ALA A 213 -3.27 -3.61 -23.70
C ALA A 213 -1.80 -4.02 -23.81
N LEU A 214 -1.51 -5.31 -23.86
CA LEU A 214 -0.14 -5.83 -23.99
C LEU A 214 0.44 -5.55 -25.38
N GLN A 215 -0.35 -5.70 -26.45
CA GLN A 215 0.06 -5.33 -27.80
C GLN A 215 0.37 -3.83 -27.91
N ALA A 216 -0.51 -2.99 -27.35
CA ALA A 216 -0.31 -1.55 -27.28
C ALA A 216 0.97 -1.19 -26.50
N ALA A 217 1.21 -1.87 -25.37
CA ALA A 217 2.39 -1.63 -24.53
C ALA A 217 3.70 -1.94 -25.25
N VAL A 218 3.76 -3.07 -25.95
CA VAL A 218 4.93 -3.44 -26.77
C VAL A 218 5.16 -2.42 -27.87
N ALA A 219 4.10 -2.06 -28.63
CA ALA A 219 4.20 -1.10 -29.72
C ALA A 219 4.65 0.31 -29.27
N ARG A 220 4.21 0.74 -28.06
CA ARG A 220 4.51 2.06 -27.49
C ARG A 220 5.75 2.06 -26.58
N LYS A 221 6.42 0.92 -26.45
CA LYS A 221 7.60 0.76 -25.58
C LYS A 221 7.30 1.22 -24.15
N ALA A 222 6.14 0.80 -23.60
CA ALA A 222 5.81 1.06 -22.21
C ALA A 222 6.78 0.33 -21.27
N ASP A 223 7.07 0.93 -20.11
CA ASP A 223 7.85 0.28 -19.06
C ASP A 223 6.97 -0.67 -18.23
N TYR A 224 5.70 -0.26 -18.01
CA TYR A 224 4.74 -0.98 -17.16
C TYR A 224 3.36 -1.12 -17.79
N VAL A 225 2.73 -2.27 -17.58
CA VAL A 225 1.29 -2.48 -17.77
C VAL A 225 0.68 -2.87 -16.43
N VAL A 226 -0.23 -2.05 -15.91
CA VAL A 226 -0.93 -2.33 -14.65
C VAL A 226 -2.38 -2.69 -14.96
N VAL A 227 -2.79 -3.89 -14.54
CA VAL A 227 -4.06 -4.52 -14.95
C VAL A 227 -5.04 -4.53 -13.79
N ASP A 228 -6.19 -3.86 -13.94
CA ASP A 228 -7.30 -3.94 -12.98
C ASP A 228 -8.16 -5.17 -13.27
N THR A 229 -8.41 -6.00 -12.26
CA THR A 229 -9.18 -7.23 -12.40
C THR A 229 -10.46 -7.23 -11.58
N ALA A 230 -11.41 -8.07 -11.96
CA ALA A 230 -12.61 -8.32 -11.15
C ALA A 230 -12.24 -8.85 -9.75
N GLY A 231 -13.10 -8.56 -8.77
CA GLY A 231 -12.90 -8.98 -7.37
C GLY A 231 -14.07 -9.75 -6.78
N ARG A 232 -14.79 -10.54 -7.59
CA ARG A 232 -16.02 -11.24 -7.19
C ARG A 232 -15.71 -12.57 -6.51
N LEU A 233 -15.30 -12.55 -5.26
CA LEU A 233 -14.93 -13.76 -4.53
C LEU A 233 -16.13 -14.73 -4.31
N HIS A 234 -17.36 -14.22 -4.30
CA HIS A 234 -18.56 -15.06 -4.16
C HIS A 234 -18.81 -15.99 -5.37
N THR A 235 -18.21 -15.69 -6.53
CA THR A 235 -18.17 -16.59 -7.69
C THR A 235 -16.76 -17.16 -7.86
N LYS A 236 -16.21 -17.75 -6.78
CA LYS A 236 -14.80 -18.16 -6.66
C LYS A 236 -14.27 -18.89 -7.91
N THR A 237 -14.98 -19.92 -8.37
CA THR A 237 -14.56 -20.74 -9.53
C THR A 237 -14.48 -19.92 -10.82
N GLY A 238 -15.45 -19.05 -11.06
CA GLY A 238 -15.46 -18.16 -12.23
C GLY A 238 -14.31 -17.17 -12.23
N LEU A 239 -14.08 -16.48 -11.10
CA LEU A 239 -13.01 -15.52 -10.95
C LEU A 239 -11.64 -16.18 -11.15
N MET A 240 -11.39 -17.34 -10.52
CA MET A 240 -10.10 -18.01 -10.61
C MET A 240 -9.83 -18.53 -12.03
N SER A 241 -10.85 -19.02 -12.73
CA SER A 241 -10.75 -19.41 -14.15
C SER A 241 -10.43 -18.20 -15.04
N GLU A 242 -11.03 -17.04 -14.76
CA GLU A 242 -10.77 -15.79 -15.48
C GLU A 242 -9.31 -15.32 -15.26
N LEU A 243 -8.85 -15.29 -14.02
CA LEU A 243 -7.48 -14.91 -13.69
C LEU A 243 -6.44 -15.85 -14.32
N ASP A 244 -6.71 -17.17 -14.32
CA ASP A 244 -5.83 -18.13 -14.99
C ASP A 244 -5.81 -17.95 -16.52
N LYS A 245 -6.96 -17.65 -17.14
CA LYS A 245 -7.03 -17.30 -18.57
C LYS A 245 -6.24 -16.03 -18.88
N MET A 246 -6.37 -15.01 -18.05
CA MET A 246 -5.58 -13.76 -18.19
C MET A 246 -4.09 -14.02 -18.06
N ARG A 247 -3.67 -14.79 -17.07
CA ARG A 247 -2.26 -15.17 -16.88
C ARG A 247 -1.70 -15.87 -18.11
N ARG A 248 -2.39 -16.87 -18.65
CA ARG A 248 -1.99 -17.57 -19.87
C ARG A 248 -1.94 -16.63 -21.08
N THR A 249 -2.86 -15.67 -21.17
CA THR A 249 -2.85 -14.66 -22.24
C THR A 249 -1.61 -13.78 -22.12
N ALA A 250 -1.28 -13.32 -20.91
CA ALA A 250 -0.09 -12.50 -20.67
C ALA A 250 1.20 -13.24 -21.05
N GLN A 251 1.36 -14.47 -20.58
CA GLN A 251 2.53 -15.32 -20.88
C GLN A 251 2.76 -15.57 -22.37
N ARG A 252 1.70 -15.65 -23.15
CA ARG A 252 1.78 -15.89 -24.58
C ARG A 252 2.29 -14.67 -25.35
N ILE A 253 2.06 -13.45 -24.84
CA ILE A 253 2.44 -12.20 -25.52
C ILE A 253 3.78 -11.69 -25.02
N ILE A 254 3.98 -11.72 -23.70
CA ILE A 254 5.21 -11.26 -23.06
C ILE A 254 5.77 -12.40 -22.21
N PRO A 255 6.94 -12.93 -22.57
CA PRO A 255 7.56 -14.02 -21.83
C PRO A 255 7.77 -13.68 -20.36
N GLY A 256 7.36 -14.57 -19.45
CA GLY A 256 7.46 -14.38 -18.03
C GLY A 256 6.32 -13.57 -17.40
N ALA A 257 5.42 -12.99 -18.19
CA ALA A 257 4.27 -12.24 -17.65
C ALA A 257 3.17 -13.16 -17.09
N PRO A 258 2.39 -12.71 -16.07
CA PRO A 258 2.64 -11.49 -15.32
C PRO A 258 3.90 -11.59 -14.48
N HIS A 259 4.71 -10.51 -14.45
CA HIS A 259 5.95 -10.47 -13.67
C HIS A 259 5.66 -10.30 -12.19
N GLU A 260 4.60 -9.55 -11.86
CA GLU A 260 4.02 -9.50 -10.52
C GLU A 260 2.50 -9.73 -10.56
N THR A 261 2.01 -10.42 -9.54
CA THR A 261 0.59 -10.51 -9.20
C THR A 261 0.43 -9.92 -7.80
N LEU A 262 -0.07 -8.70 -7.72
CA LEU A 262 -0.23 -7.97 -6.47
C LEU A 262 -1.64 -8.18 -5.91
N LEU A 263 -1.73 -8.78 -4.73
CA LEU A 263 -2.98 -8.90 -3.99
C LEU A 263 -3.21 -7.65 -3.15
N VAL A 264 -4.29 -6.93 -3.45
CA VAL A 264 -4.71 -5.76 -2.67
C VAL A 264 -5.62 -6.21 -1.53
N MET A 265 -5.21 -5.92 -0.31
CA MET A 265 -5.92 -6.25 0.92
C MET A 265 -6.22 -5.01 1.74
N ASP A 266 -7.33 -5.02 2.44
CA ASP A 266 -7.72 -3.99 3.39
C ASP A 266 -7.19 -4.38 4.78
N ALA A 267 -6.30 -3.58 5.36
CA ALA A 267 -5.69 -3.83 6.67
C ALA A 267 -6.73 -3.90 7.81
N THR A 268 -7.89 -3.27 7.64
CA THR A 268 -8.96 -3.30 8.65
C THR A 268 -9.62 -4.66 8.81
N THR A 269 -9.43 -5.56 7.83
CA THR A 269 -10.03 -6.90 7.85
C THR A 269 -9.30 -7.89 8.77
N GLY A 270 -8.08 -7.58 9.21
CA GLY A 270 -7.29 -8.41 10.12
C GLY A 270 -7.15 -9.86 9.63
N GLN A 271 -7.35 -10.83 10.51
CA GLN A 271 -7.22 -12.26 10.22
C GLN A 271 -8.14 -12.78 9.10
N ASN A 272 -9.29 -12.15 8.88
CA ASN A 272 -10.15 -12.50 7.74
C ASN A 272 -9.47 -12.20 6.40
N GLY A 273 -8.66 -11.15 6.35
CA GLY A 273 -7.84 -10.83 5.19
C GLY A 273 -6.80 -11.91 4.89
N LEU A 274 -6.19 -12.50 5.92
CA LEU A 274 -5.22 -13.58 5.76
C LEU A 274 -5.83 -14.82 5.09
N GLN A 275 -7.06 -15.19 5.43
CA GLN A 275 -7.77 -16.28 4.77
C GLN A 275 -8.02 -16.00 3.28
N GLN A 276 -8.37 -14.76 2.95
CA GLN A 276 -8.51 -14.34 1.55
C GLN A 276 -7.15 -14.42 0.82
N ALA A 277 -6.07 -13.96 1.46
CA ALA A 277 -4.74 -14.01 0.89
C ALA A 277 -4.30 -15.45 0.56
N ARG A 278 -4.56 -16.41 1.43
CA ARG A 278 -4.28 -17.83 1.15
C ARG A 278 -4.99 -18.30 -0.11
N MET A 279 -6.29 -18.02 -0.25
CA MET A 279 -7.08 -18.44 -1.40
C MET A 279 -6.56 -17.83 -2.72
N PHE A 280 -6.22 -16.53 -2.72
CA PHE A 280 -5.67 -15.89 -3.92
C PHE A 280 -4.26 -16.40 -4.24
N THR A 281 -3.44 -16.68 -3.24
CA THR A 281 -2.08 -17.20 -3.42
C THR A 281 -2.10 -18.56 -4.14
N GLU A 282 -2.97 -19.45 -3.69
CA GLU A 282 -3.13 -20.79 -4.28
C GLU A 282 -3.65 -20.73 -5.72
N SER A 283 -4.53 -19.79 -6.03
CA SER A 283 -5.28 -19.78 -7.27
C SER A 283 -4.76 -18.81 -8.33
N ALA A 284 -4.23 -17.65 -7.93
CA ALA A 284 -3.82 -16.58 -8.84
C ALA A 284 -2.29 -16.41 -8.94
N GLY A 285 -1.51 -17.17 -8.16
CA GLY A 285 -0.06 -17.06 -8.15
C GLY A 285 0.43 -15.71 -7.64
N VAL A 286 -0.10 -15.26 -6.50
CA VAL A 286 0.28 -13.99 -5.87
C VAL A 286 1.77 -13.96 -5.58
N THR A 287 2.43 -12.87 -5.94
CA THR A 287 3.87 -12.64 -5.73
C THR A 287 4.16 -11.56 -4.70
N GLY A 288 3.19 -10.71 -4.41
CA GLY A 288 3.33 -9.63 -3.44
C GLY A 288 1.99 -9.08 -2.97
N ILE A 289 2.03 -8.35 -1.87
CA ILE A 289 0.86 -7.77 -1.21
C ILE A 289 0.93 -6.24 -1.28
N VAL A 290 -0.24 -5.63 -1.51
CA VAL A 290 -0.48 -4.20 -1.25
C VAL A 290 -1.50 -4.09 -0.13
N LEU A 291 -1.10 -3.51 0.98
CA LEU A 291 -1.98 -3.35 2.12
C LEU A 291 -2.54 -1.92 2.15
N THR A 292 -3.86 -1.78 2.03
CA THR A 292 -4.56 -0.48 2.04
C THR A 292 -5.12 -0.15 3.41
N LYS A 293 -5.44 1.13 3.65
CA LYS A 293 -6.11 1.64 4.87
C LYS A 293 -5.35 1.34 6.16
N LEU A 294 -4.02 1.33 6.09
CA LEU A 294 -3.17 1.10 7.26
C LEU A 294 -3.37 2.19 8.33
N ASP A 295 -3.65 3.42 7.89
CA ASP A 295 -3.96 4.59 8.72
C ASP A 295 -5.29 4.49 9.49
N GLY A 296 -6.18 3.62 9.06
CA GLY A 296 -7.50 3.40 9.67
C GLY A 296 -7.59 2.32 10.73
N THR A 297 -6.50 1.58 10.99
CA THR A 297 -6.59 0.35 11.80
C THR A 297 -5.64 0.31 13.00
N ALA A 298 -6.10 -0.34 14.07
CA ALA A 298 -5.27 -0.78 15.19
C ALA A 298 -4.70 -2.21 14.97
N LYS A 299 -4.96 -2.81 13.80
CA LYS A 299 -4.67 -4.20 13.44
C LYS A 299 -3.49 -4.35 12.49
N GLY A 300 -2.54 -3.41 12.53
CA GLY A 300 -1.37 -3.39 11.65
C GLY A 300 -0.46 -4.63 11.77
N GLY A 301 -0.59 -5.40 12.84
CA GLY A 301 0.12 -6.69 13.00
C GLY A 301 -0.19 -7.71 11.90
N VAL A 302 -1.31 -7.56 11.18
CA VAL A 302 -1.65 -8.40 10.01
C VAL A 302 -0.55 -8.36 8.93
N VAL A 303 0.23 -7.28 8.84
CA VAL A 303 1.41 -7.18 7.95
C VAL A 303 2.40 -8.31 8.25
N VAL A 304 2.69 -8.51 9.54
CA VAL A 304 3.64 -9.54 10.02
C VAL A 304 3.05 -10.94 9.81
N ALA A 305 1.75 -11.12 10.11
CA ALA A 305 1.05 -12.39 9.91
C ALA A 305 1.09 -12.85 8.44
N ILE A 306 0.82 -11.94 7.49
CA ILE A 306 0.86 -12.23 6.06
C ILE A 306 2.26 -12.67 5.63
N SER A 307 3.28 -11.92 6.04
CA SER A 307 4.67 -12.21 5.70
C SER A 307 5.15 -13.52 6.33
N GLY A 308 4.82 -13.76 7.60
CA GLY A 308 5.22 -14.95 8.33
C GLY A 308 4.52 -16.22 7.86
N GLU A 309 3.19 -16.17 7.67
CA GLU A 309 2.41 -17.37 7.36
C GLU A 309 2.36 -17.70 5.86
N LEU A 310 2.38 -16.69 4.98
CA LEU A 310 2.31 -16.92 3.54
C LEU A 310 3.66 -16.80 2.84
N GLY A 311 4.68 -16.26 3.52
CA GLY A 311 5.98 -16.00 2.95
C GLY A 311 5.90 -15.02 1.76
N LEU A 312 4.88 -14.16 1.74
CA LEU A 312 4.68 -13.17 0.68
C LEU A 312 5.24 -11.80 1.11
N PRO A 313 5.97 -11.13 0.22
CA PRO A 313 6.45 -9.78 0.50
C PRO A 313 5.29 -8.78 0.50
N VAL A 314 5.28 -7.86 1.46
CA VAL A 314 4.50 -6.63 1.33
C VAL A 314 5.30 -5.68 0.44
N ARG A 315 4.73 -5.26 -0.67
CA ARG A 315 5.39 -4.35 -1.63
C ARG A 315 5.06 -2.88 -1.36
N TYR A 316 3.80 -2.62 -1.05
CA TYR A 316 3.31 -1.25 -0.82
C TYR A 316 2.29 -1.22 0.30
N VAL A 317 2.20 -0.04 0.95
CA VAL A 317 1.19 0.27 1.96
C VAL A 317 0.46 1.56 1.61
N GLY A 318 -0.87 1.53 1.67
CA GLY A 318 -1.74 2.69 1.53
C GLY A 318 -1.96 3.36 2.88
N VAL A 319 -1.61 4.64 2.97
CA VAL A 319 -1.59 5.44 4.21
C VAL A 319 -2.51 6.65 4.13
N GLY A 320 -3.54 6.60 3.31
CA GLY A 320 -4.52 7.68 3.11
C GLY A 320 -5.14 7.67 1.72
N GLU A 321 -5.90 8.71 1.39
CA GLU A 321 -6.72 8.79 0.17
C GLU A 321 -6.05 9.53 -1.01
N LYS A 322 -5.02 10.33 -0.78
CA LYS A 322 -4.35 11.14 -1.82
C LYS A 322 -3.56 10.23 -2.78
N ALA A 323 -3.33 10.69 -4.00
CA ALA A 323 -2.56 9.96 -5.01
C ALA A 323 -1.14 9.58 -4.54
N GLY A 324 -0.51 10.41 -3.72
CA GLY A 324 0.79 10.13 -3.12
C GLY A 324 0.76 9.22 -1.89
N ASP A 325 -0.42 8.79 -1.40
CA ASP A 325 -0.54 8.00 -0.17
C ASP A 325 -0.42 6.48 -0.42
N LEU A 326 0.50 6.12 -1.28
CA LEU A 326 0.97 4.75 -1.47
C LEU A 326 2.49 4.76 -1.28
N LEU A 327 2.97 4.09 -0.26
CA LEU A 327 4.38 4.03 0.08
C LEU A 327 4.96 2.65 -0.28
N PRO A 328 6.16 2.57 -0.85
CA PRO A 328 6.93 1.32 -0.86
C PRO A 328 7.05 0.82 0.57
N PHE A 329 6.97 -0.48 0.79
CA PHE A 329 7.09 -1.03 2.13
C PHE A 329 8.56 -1.28 2.48
N ASP A 330 9.00 -0.70 3.59
CA ASP A 330 10.30 -0.98 4.22
C ASP A 330 10.08 -1.70 5.55
N PRO A 331 10.56 -2.95 5.71
CA PRO A 331 10.40 -3.73 6.95
C PRO A 331 10.96 -3.03 8.19
N LYS A 332 12.13 -2.40 8.07
CA LYS A 332 12.80 -1.75 9.19
C LYS A 332 12.03 -0.52 9.65
N GLU A 333 11.67 0.36 8.72
CA GLU A 333 10.91 1.55 9.03
C GLU A 333 9.52 1.24 9.59
N PHE A 334 8.87 0.19 9.09
CA PHE A 334 7.61 -0.28 9.65
C PHE A 334 7.76 -0.76 11.09
N VAL A 335 8.72 -1.64 11.37
CA VAL A 335 8.95 -2.15 12.74
C VAL A 335 9.36 -1.01 13.67
N ASP A 336 10.26 -0.13 13.27
CA ASP A 336 10.66 1.03 14.07
C ASP A 336 9.45 1.91 14.42
N SER A 337 8.55 2.15 13.45
CA SER A 337 7.36 2.98 13.66
C SER A 337 6.32 2.37 14.61
N LEU A 338 6.37 1.05 14.88
CA LEU A 338 5.50 0.39 15.85
C LEU A 338 5.97 0.59 17.31
N PHE A 339 7.23 0.93 17.54
CA PHE A 339 7.82 0.98 18.89
C PHE A 339 8.38 2.36 19.27
N GLU A 340 8.49 3.28 18.30
CA GLU A 340 8.97 4.65 18.45
C GLU A 340 7.84 5.69 18.30
#